data_59c3d04e31db01b93487472d5b75dd4f
#
_entry.id   59c3d04e31db01b93487472d5b75dd4f
#
_cell.length_a   1.000
_cell.length_b   1.000
_cell.length_c   1.000
_cell.angle_alpha   90.00
_cell.angle_beta   90.00
_cell.angle_gamma   90.00
#
_symmetry.space_group_name_H-M   'P 1'
#
loop_
_entity.id
_entity.type
_entity.pdbx_description
1 polymer ?
#
loop_
_entity_poly.entity_id
_entity_poly.type
_entity_poly.pdbx_seq_one_letter_code
_entity_poly.pdbx_strand_id
1 'polypeptide(L)'
;SVGMASGILHIKKNDKWIFEKVSSKKHVRGPIKSYKKECFKEIGGLKESIGWDTVDVLLAKYNKWKVVTNENLIVKHLKPTGLNYNKSAKYLQGEALYKMRFGIVLSLLSAIKRAYNLRSITYLIFIKIGYIISVFSAKNRMVSKKEGVFIRKLIWKNIFKKVIS
;
A
#
# COMPACT_ATOMS: atom_id res chain seq x y z
N SER A 1 6.01 9.26 19.40
CA SER A 1 5.19 8.15 19.92
C SER A 1 4.77 7.19 18.80
N VAL A 2 4.32 5.96 19.13
CA VAL A 2 3.78 4.99 18.18
C VAL A 2 2.37 5.43 17.80
N GLY A 3 2.11 5.58 16.50
CA GLY A 3 0.81 5.95 15.94
C GLY A 3 0.05 4.78 15.32
N MET A 4 0.79 3.79 14.81
CA MET A 4 0.23 2.57 14.23
C MET A 4 1.02 1.34 14.67
N ALA A 5 0.31 0.25 14.89
CA ALA A 5 0.90 -1.05 15.20
C ALA A 5 0.15 -2.18 14.50
N SER A 6 0.84 -3.29 14.24
CA SER A 6 0.23 -4.55 13.79
C SER A 6 1.06 -5.75 14.24
N GLY A 7 0.48 -6.94 14.11
CA GLY A 7 1.21 -8.20 14.09
C GLY A 7 1.59 -8.62 12.68
N ILE A 8 1.88 -9.90 12.51
CA ILE A 8 2.14 -10.55 11.21
C ILE A 8 1.02 -11.54 10.86
N LEU A 9 0.72 -11.62 9.57
CA LEU A 9 -0.32 -12.51 9.07
C LEU A 9 0.27 -13.84 8.62
N HIS A 10 -0.33 -14.93 9.07
CA HIS A 10 -0.06 -16.29 8.62
C HIS A 10 -1.29 -16.83 7.90
N ILE A 11 -1.08 -17.52 6.79
CA ILE A 11 -2.11 -18.25 6.03
C ILE A 11 -1.89 -19.76 6.17
N LYS A 12 -2.96 -20.53 6.04
CA LYS A 12 -2.87 -21.99 6.01
C LYS A 12 -2.46 -22.47 4.63
N LYS A 13 -1.37 -23.23 4.54
CA LYS A 13 -0.91 -23.91 3.31
C LYS A 13 -0.39 -25.30 3.67
N ASN A 14 -0.92 -26.34 3.02
CA ASN A 14 -0.58 -27.73 3.29
C ASN A 14 -0.62 -28.03 4.81
N ASP A 15 -1.74 -27.69 5.45
CA ASP A 15 -2.03 -27.84 6.88
C ASP A 15 -1.10 -27.09 7.86
N LYS A 16 -0.13 -26.33 7.36
CA LYS A 16 0.78 -25.50 8.16
C LYS A 16 0.44 -24.04 8.05
N TRP A 17 0.58 -23.31 9.16
CA TRP A 17 0.48 -21.85 9.19
C TRP A 17 1.83 -21.23 8.83
N ILE A 18 1.89 -20.54 7.70
CA ILE A 18 3.10 -19.91 7.20
C ILE A 18 2.88 -18.40 7.00
N PHE A 19 3.96 -17.62 7.10
CA PHE A 19 3.92 -16.18 6.85
C PHE A 19 3.35 -15.86 5.46
N GLU A 20 2.36 -14.96 5.41
CA GLU A 20 1.76 -14.49 4.16
C GLU A 20 2.69 -13.49 3.44
N LYS A 21 3.45 -13.97 2.44
CA LYS A 21 4.49 -13.23 1.71
C LYS A 21 3.95 -12.17 0.71
N VAL A 22 2.88 -11.46 1.04
CA VAL A 22 2.34 -10.38 0.18
C VAL A 22 3.10 -9.07 0.37
N SER A 23 3.68 -8.85 1.55
CA SER A 23 4.50 -7.69 1.89
C SER A 23 5.64 -8.07 2.84
N SER A 24 6.56 -7.16 3.12
CA SER A 24 7.58 -7.42 4.14
C SER A 24 6.95 -7.53 5.54
N LYS A 25 7.60 -8.26 6.46
CA LYS A 25 7.18 -8.35 7.86
C LYS A 25 7.10 -6.99 8.57
N LYS A 26 7.89 -6.03 8.12
CA LYS A 26 7.90 -4.65 8.67
C LYS A 26 6.75 -3.77 8.17
N HIS A 27 5.87 -4.30 7.31
CA HIS A 27 4.73 -3.55 6.78
C HIS A 27 3.48 -3.82 7.62
N VAL A 28 2.90 -2.77 8.16
CA VAL A 28 1.64 -2.84 8.91
C VAL A 28 0.49 -3.15 7.95
N ARG A 29 -0.14 -4.31 8.14
CA ARG A 29 -1.15 -4.88 7.25
C ARG A 29 -2.56 -4.42 7.63
N GLY A 30 -3.36 -4.07 6.63
CA GLY A 30 -4.73 -3.58 6.79
C GLY A 30 -5.62 -4.41 7.72
N PRO A 31 -5.68 -5.76 7.60
CA PRO A 31 -6.59 -6.61 8.39
C PRO A 31 -6.35 -6.60 9.91
N ILE A 32 -5.14 -6.24 10.35
CA ILE A 32 -4.74 -6.33 11.77
C ILE A 32 -4.07 -5.05 12.27
N LYS A 33 -4.42 -3.93 11.67
CA LYS A 33 -3.86 -2.64 11.98
C LYS A 33 -4.60 -1.98 13.14
N SER A 34 -3.84 -1.49 14.11
CA SER A 34 -4.34 -0.64 15.19
C SER A 34 -3.79 0.77 15.07
N TYR A 35 -4.56 1.74 15.53
CA TYR A 35 -4.22 3.16 15.47
C TYR A 35 -4.31 3.78 16.86
N LYS A 36 -3.37 4.67 17.18
CA LYS A 36 -3.57 5.64 18.23
C LYS A 36 -4.60 6.67 17.75
N LYS A 37 -5.55 7.04 18.61
CA LYS A 37 -6.68 7.92 18.24
C LYS A 37 -6.22 9.24 17.60
N GLU A 38 -5.19 9.85 18.15
CA GLU A 38 -4.62 11.11 17.64
C GLU A 38 -4.03 10.91 16.24
N CYS A 39 -3.25 9.84 16.04
CA CYS A 39 -2.70 9.51 14.73
C CYS A 39 -3.82 9.29 13.69
N PHE A 40 -4.87 8.57 14.07
CA PHE A 40 -6.02 8.31 13.20
C PHE A 40 -6.72 9.60 12.77
N LYS A 41 -6.89 10.56 13.70
CA LYS A 41 -7.46 11.88 13.39
C LYS A 41 -6.56 12.69 12.47
N GLU A 42 -5.24 12.73 12.73
CA GLU A 42 -4.28 13.51 11.94
C GLU A 42 -4.13 13.01 10.50
N ILE A 43 -4.25 11.70 10.26
CA ILE A 43 -4.24 11.15 8.90
C ILE A 43 -5.59 11.33 8.17
N GLY A 44 -6.59 11.88 8.83
CA GLY A 44 -7.92 12.14 8.28
C GLY A 44 -8.83 10.93 8.19
N GLY A 45 -8.65 9.93 9.07
CA GLY A 45 -9.47 8.71 9.15
C GLY A 45 -9.28 7.78 7.95
N LEU A 46 -10.16 6.80 7.77
CA LEU A 46 -10.15 5.89 6.62
C LEU A 46 -10.71 6.59 5.37
N LYS A 47 -10.19 6.23 4.21
CA LYS A 47 -10.67 6.70 2.90
C LYS A 47 -11.18 5.52 2.08
N GLU A 48 -12.28 5.71 1.40
CA GLU A 48 -12.85 4.72 0.49
C GLU A 48 -12.06 4.65 -0.81
N SER A 49 -10.99 3.86 -0.81
CA SER A 49 -10.18 3.62 -2.01
C SER A 49 -9.29 2.40 -1.83
N ILE A 50 -9.05 1.66 -2.91
CA ILE A 50 -7.96 0.68 -2.94
C ILE A 50 -6.64 1.38 -2.62
N GLY A 51 -5.79 0.74 -1.83
CA GLY A 51 -4.48 1.26 -1.44
C GLY A 51 -4.52 2.19 -0.22
N TRP A 52 -5.70 2.41 0.37
CA TRP A 52 -5.82 3.20 1.60
C TRP A 52 -4.93 2.64 2.72
N ASP A 53 -4.86 1.32 2.85
CA ASP A 53 -4.02 0.61 3.82
C ASP A 53 -2.51 0.85 3.65
N THR A 54 -2.11 1.44 2.52
CA THR A 54 -0.74 1.90 2.25
C THR A 54 -0.61 3.39 2.51
N VAL A 55 -1.60 4.17 2.08
CA VAL A 55 -1.61 5.63 2.22
C VAL A 55 -1.61 6.06 3.68
N ASP A 56 -2.41 5.42 4.53
CA ASP A 56 -2.48 5.74 5.95
C ASP A 56 -1.13 5.58 6.66
N VAL A 57 -0.35 4.54 6.31
CA VAL A 57 1.02 4.35 6.80
C VAL A 57 1.94 5.49 6.34
N LEU A 58 1.78 5.94 5.10
CA LEU A 58 2.59 7.04 4.54
C LEU A 58 2.22 8.37 5.19
N LEU A 59 0.93 8.61 5.45
CA LEU A 59 0.44 9.80 6.15
C LEU A 59 0.85 9.81 7.64
N ALA A 60 0.82 8.66 8.31
CA ALA A 60 1.34 8.56 9.67
C ALA A 60 2.83 8.95 9.73
N LYS A 61 3.64 8.49 8.77
CA LYS A 61 5.05 8.87 8.67
C LYS A 61 5.24 10.34 8.31
N TYR A 62 4.37 10.90 7.48
CA TYR A 62 4.35 12.35 7.19
C TYR A 62 4.15 13.17 8.45
N ASN A 63 3.22 12.76 9.31
CA ASN A 63 2.94 13.35 10.61
C ASN A 63 3.90 12.91 11.73
N LYS A 64 5.05 12.29 11.36
CA LYS A 64 6.14 11.88 12.27
C LYS A 64 5.76 10.80 13.28
N TRP A 65 4.67 10.08 13.06
CA TRP A 65 4.31 8.93 13.88
C TRP A 65 5.19 7.72 13.58
N LYS A 66 5.57 6.98 14.62
CA LYS A 66 6.21 5.67 14.46
C LYS A 66 5.16 4.64 14.04
N VAL A 67 5.53 3.81 13.08
CA VAL A 67 4.73 2.68 12.58
C VAL A 67 5.52 1.41 12.86
N VAL A 68 4.94 0.50 13.64
CA VAL A 68 5.64 -0.68 14.13
C VAL A 68 4.88 -1.97 13.81
N THR A 69 5.62 -3.06 13.61
CA THR A 69 5.08 -4.41 13.51
C THR A 69 5.69 -5.25 14.62
N ASN A 70 4.85 -5.90 15.42
CA ASN A 70 5.29 -6.87 16.41
C ASN A 70 5.35 -8.25 15.72
N GLU A 71 6.56 -8.77 15.50
CA GLU A 71 6.74 -10.06 14.82
C GLU A 71 6.35 -11.26 15.69
N ASN A 72 6.23 -11.06 17.01
CA ASN A 72 5.77 -12.12 17.93
C ASN A 72 4.24 -12.25 17.95
N LEU A 73 3.51 -11.23 17.47
CA LEU A 73 2.06 -11.27 17.35
C LEU A 73 1.66 -11.89 16.03
N ILE A 74 1.41 -13.19 16.02
CA ILE A 74 1.00 -13.95 14.85
C ILE A 74 -0.53 -14.02 14.81
N VAL A 75 -1.12 -13.61 13.68
CA VAL A 75 -2.57 -13.68 13.44
C VAL A 75 -2.86 -14.61 12.27
N LYS A 76 -3.75 -15.58 12.47
CA LYS A 76 -4.20 -16.51 11.45
C LYS A 76 -5.17 -15.82 10.50
N HIS A 77 -4.76 -15.71 9.24
CA HIS A 77 -5.56 -15.08 8.19
C HIS A 77 -6.31 -16.16 7.41
N LEU A 78 -7.58 -16.31 7.69
CA LEU A 78 -8.42 -17.38 7.13
C LEU A 78 -8.70 -17.21 5.64
N LYS A 79 -8.70 -15.95 5.15
CA LYS A 79 -8.93 -15.62 3.74
C LYS A 79 -7.72 -14.91 3.16
N PRO A 80 -6.82 -15.59 2.43
CA PRO A 80 -5.62 -14.99 1.87
C PRO A 80 -5.89 -13.72 1.07
N THR A 81 -4.97 -12.76 1.18
CA THR A 81 -5.10 -11.45 0.53
C THR A 81 -5.14 -11.59 -0.99
N GLY A 82 -6.11 -10.94 -1.61
CA GLY A 82 -6.17 -10.81 -3.08
C GLY A 82 -6.92 -11.93 -3.80
N LEU A 83 -7.44 -12.95 -3.11
CA LEU A 83 -8.20 -14.04 -3.74
C LEU A 83 -9.38 -13.57 -4.59
N ASN A 84 -10.00 -12.44 -4.27
CA ASN A 84 -11.19 -11.92 -4.95
C ASN A 84 -10.90 -10.68 -5.81
N TYR A 85 -9.64 -10.43 -6.20
CA TYR A 85 -9.35 -9.33 -7.12
C TYR A 85 -9.78 -9.69 -8.55
N ASN A 86 -10.95 -9.19 -8.94
CA ASN A 86 -11.46 -9.25 -10.30
C ASN A 86 -10.74 -8.25 -11.24
N LYS A 87 -11.13 -8.23 -12.52
CA LYS A 87 -10.53 -7.31 -13.52
C LYS A 87 -10.63 -5.83 -13.10
N SER A 88 -11.74 -5.41 -12.48
CA SER A 88 -11.94 -4.02 -12.05
C SER A 88 -10.92 -3.59 -10.98
N ALA A 89 -10.50 -4.47 -10.08
CA ALA A 89 -9.50 -4.17 -9.06
C ALA A 89 -8.14 -3.77 -9.67
N LYS A 90 -7.80 -4.24 -10.86
CA LYS A 90 -6.56 -3.86 -11.56
C LYS A 90 -6.57 -2.40 -11.99
N TYR A 91 -7.70 -1.91 -12.52
CA TYR A 91 -7.89 -0.49 -12.86
C TYR A 91 -7.86 0.38 -11.61
N LEU A 92 -8.56 -0.03 -10.56
CA LEU A 92 -8.60 0.70 -9.29
C LEU A 92 -7.22 0.84 -8.63
N GLN A 93 -6.27 -0.05 -8.90
CA GLN A 93 -4.88 0.12 -8.45
C GLN A 93 -4.19 1.27 -9.18
N GLY A 94 -4.42 1.44 -10.47
CA GLY A 94 -3.94 2.59 -11.23
C GLY A 94 -4.54 3.91 -10.71
N GLU A 95 -5.84 3.91 -10.45
CA GLU A 95 -6.54 5.02 -9.81
C GLU A 95 -5.94 5.35 -8.44
N ALA A 96 -5.64 4.35 -7.61
CA ALA A 96 -5.02 4.54 -6.31
C ALA A 96 -3.65 5.23 -6.41
N LEU A 97 -2.79 4.82 -7.36
CA LEU A 97 -1.50 5.46 -7.59
C LEU A 97 -1.66 6.93 -8.01
N TYR A 98 -2.67 7.23 -8.83
CA TYR A 98 -3.04 8.60 -9.16
C TYR A 98 -3.48 9.37 -7.90
N LYS A 99 -4.45 8.83 -7.15
CA LYS A 99 -4.99 9.46 -5.93
C LYS A 99 -3.92 9.71 -4.87
N MET A 100 -2.92 8.84 -4.75
CA MET A 100 -1.75 8.97 -3.86
C MET A 100 -0.68 9.96 -4.37
N ARG A 101 -0.87 10.61 -5.53
CA ARG A 101 0.09 11.54 -6.14
C ARG A 101 1.49 10.94 -6.38
N PHE A 102 1.56 9.67 -6.77
CA PHE A 102 2.85 9.01 -7.07
C PHE A 102 3.59 9.67 -8.25
N GLY A 103 2.86 10.28 -9.18
CA GLY A 103 3.40 10.77 -10.45
C GLY A 103 3.62 9.62 -11.45
N ILE A 104 3.93 9.98 -12.69
CA ILE A 104 3.99 9.02 -13.81
C ILE A 104 5.09 7.99 -13.61
N VAL A 105 6.31 8.43 -13.27
CA VAL A 105 7.48 7.55 -13.17
C VAL A 105 7.32 6.50 -12.07
N LEU A 106 6.99 6.92 -10.84
CA LEU A 106 6.80 5.97 -9.73
C LEU A 106 5.59 5.06 -9.94
N SER A 107 4.54 5.55 -10.61
CA SER A 107 3.39 4.72 -10.97
C SER A 107 3.77 3.64 -11.98
N LEU A 108 4.60 3.98 -12.96
CA LEU A 108 5.12 3.03 -13.94
C LEU A 108 6.01 1.97 -13.27
N LEU A 109 6.97 2.39 -12.45
CA LEU A 109 7.85 1.47 -11.70
C LEU A 109 7.05 0.54 -10.78
N SER A 110 6.02 1.06 -10.11
CA SER A 110 5.13 0.27 -9.27
C SER A 110 4.34 -0.76 -10.06
N ALA A 111 3.84 -0.38 -11.24
CA ALA A 111 3.10 -1.26 -12.14
C ALA A 111 4.00 -2.37 -12.70
N ILE A 112 5.22 -2.05 -13.15
CA ILE A 112 6.22 -3.01 -13.63
C ILE A 112 6.56 -4.02 -12.55
N LYS A 113 6.92 -3.55 -11.35
CA LYS A 113 7.24 -4.43 -10.22
C LYS A 113 6.08 -5.38 -9.90
N ARG A 114 4.84 -4.89 -9.92
CA ARG A 114 3.68 -5.72 -9.63
C ARG A 114 3.40 -6.73 -10.73
N ALA A 115 3.51 -6.34 -11.99
CA ALA A 115 3.39 -7.23 -13.14
C ALA A 115 4.43 -8.35 -13.12
N TYR A 116 5.68 -8.02 -12.79
CA TYR A 116 6.76 -8.97 -12.60
C TYR A 116 6.45 -9.98 -11.48
N ASN A 117 6.08 -9.49 -10.28
CA ASN A 117 5.77 -10.35 -9.13
C ASN A 117 4.58 -11.29 -9.39
N LEU A 118 3.60 -10.87 -10.19
CA LEU A 118 2.42 -11.63 -10.54
C LEU A 118 2.57 -12.42 -11.84
N ARG A 119 3.74 -12.31 -12.51
CA ARG A 119 4.01 -12.91 -13.83
C ARG A 119 2.89 -12.62 -14.85
N SER A 120 2.38 -11.39 -14.84
CA SER A 120 1.23 -11.00 -15.66
C SER A 120 1.37 -9.61 -16.25
N ILE A 121 1.68 -9.55 -17.56
CA ILE A 121 1.78 -8.28 -18.29
C ILE A 121 0.44 -7.52 -18.36
N THR A 122 -0.68 -8.24 -18.28
CA THR A 122 -2.01 -7.62 -18.25
C THR A 122 -2.20 -6.71 -17.04
N TYR A 123 -1.54 -7.00 -15.92
CA TYR A 123 -1.53 -6.12 -14.76
C TYR A 123 -0.91 -4.76 -15.05
N LEU A 124 0.21 -4.74 -15.78
CA LEU A 124 0.86 -3.50 -16.20
C LEU A 124 -0.10 -2.64 -17.03
N ILE A 125 -0.74 -3.25 -18.02
CA ILE A 125 -1.66 -2.56 -18.93
C ILE A 125 -2.84 -1.97 -18.15
N PHE A 126 -3.54 -2.77 -17.35
CA PHE A 126 -4.72 -2.31 -16.62
C PHE A 126 -4.39 -1.22 -15.57
N ILE A 127 -3.27 -1.33 -14.86
CA ILE A 127 -2.84 -0.29 -13.92
C ILE A 127 -2.56 1.02 -14.66
N LYS A 128 -1.87 0.96 -15.81
CA LYS A 128 -1.61 2.16 -16.63
C LYS A 128 -2.90 2.79 -17.14
N ILE A 129 -3.83 2.01 -17.66
CA ILE A 129 -5.13 2.50 -18.13
C ILE A 129 -5.90 3.15 -16.97
N GLY A 130 -5.98 2.51 -15.81
CA GLY A 130 -6.66 3.06 -14.64
C GLY A 130 -6.04 4.38 -14.16
N TYR A 131 -4.70 4.50 -14.23
CA TYR A 131 -4.01 5.75 -13.92
C TYR A 131 -4.38 6.85 -14.94
N ILE A 132 -4.32 6.55 -16.24
CA ILE A 132 -4.62 7.49 -17.32
C ILE A 132 -6.07 7.97 -17.23
N ILE A 133 -7.03 7.05 -17.09
CA ILE A 133 -8.46 7.39 -16.92
C ILE A 133 -8.62 8.34 -15.72
N SER A 134 -7.94 8.08 -14.62
CA SER A 134 -8.03 8.93 -13.42
C SER A 134 -7.44 10.33 -13.63
N VAL A 135 -6.43 10.47 -14.50
CA VAL A 135 -5.89 11.78 -14.92
C VAL A 135 -6.93 12.56 -15.71
N PHE A 136 -7.49 11.95 -16.76
CA PHE A 136 -8.46 12.62 -17.64
C PHE A 136 -9.80 12.91 -16.93
N SER A 137 -10.23 12.03 -16.04
CA SER A 137 -11.45 12.22 -15.23
C SER A 137 -11.24 13.12 -14.03
N ALA A 138 -10.06 13.71 -13.84
CA ALA A 138 -9.70 14.59 -12.73
C ALA A 138 -10.15 14.05 -11.35
N LYS A 139 -10.00 12.73 -11.13
CA LYS A 139 -10.43 12.06 -9.89
C LYS A 139 -9.86 12.75 -8.64
N ASN A 140 -10.66 12.85 -7.60
CA ASN A 140 -10.26 13.45 -6.33
C ASN A 140 -9.03 12.75 -5.74
N ARG A 141 -8.07 13.56 -5.25
CA ARG A 141 -6.84 13.04 -4.63
C ARG A 141 -7.10 12.65 -3.17
N MET A 142 -6.48 11.56 -2.74
CA MET A 142 -6.51 11.14 -1.33
C MET A 142 -5.58 11.94 -0.44
N VAL A 143 -4.57 12.57 -1.03
CA VAL A 143 -3.51 13.28 -0.31
C VAL A 143 -3.30 14.68 -0.89
N SER A 144 -2.92 15.63 -0.05
CA SER A 144 -2.56 16.99 -0.44
C SER A 144 -1.29 17.03 -1.31
N LYS A 145 -1.00 18.19 -1.92
CA LYS A 145 0.24 18.37 -2.70
C LYS A 145 1.50 18.16 -1.84
N LYS A 146 1.52 18.66 -0.59
CA LYS A 146 2.66 18.53 0.35
C LYS A 146 2.91 17.06 0.73
N GLU A 147 1.86 16.34 1.09
CA GLU A 147 1.92 14.90 1.39
C GLU A 147 2.39 14.09 0.18
N GLY A 148 1.90 14.39 -1.02
CA GLY A 148 2.34 13.74 -2.25
C GLY A 148 3.84 13.95 -2.54
N VAL A 149 4.39 15.13 -2.27
CA VAL A 149 5.84 15.40 -2.38
C VAL A 149 6.61 14.52 -1.38
N PHE A 150 6.18 14.48 -0.12
CA PHE A 150 6.78 13.63 0.91
C PHE A 150 6.75 12.15 0.52
N ILE A 151 5.60 11.65 0.07
CA ILE A 151 5.41 10.25 -0.35
C ILE A 151 6.41 9.89 -1.45
N ARG A 152 6.52 10.72 -2.50
CA ARG A 152 7.48 10.47 -3.58
C ARG A 152 8.93 10.46 -3.09
N LYS A 153 9.32 11.45 -2.27
CA LYS A 153 10.67 11.49 -1.68
C LYS A 153 10.98 10.24 -0.86
N LEU A 154 10.03 9.80 -0.02
CA LEU A 154 10.20 8.61 0.80
C LEU A 154 10.34 7.33 -0.06
N ILE A 155 9.53 7.21 -1.11
CA ILE A 155 9.59 6.03 -2.00
C ILE A 155 10.92 6.01 -2.76
N TRP A 156 11.36 7.15 -3.32
CA TRP A 156 12.65 7.24 -3.99
C TRP A 156 13.80 6.89 -3.06
N LYS A 157 13.81 7.45 -1.83
CA LYS A 157 14.81 7.09 -0.82
C LYS A 157 14.86 5.59 -0.56
N ASN A 158 13.70 4.92 -0.48
CA ASN A 158 13.63 3.48 -0.26
C ASN A 158 14.09 2.67 -1.49
N ILE A 159 13.86 3.15 -2.70
CA ILE A 159 14.34 2.53 -3.93
C ILE A 159 15.87 2.61 -3.98
N PHE A 160 16.44 3.80 -3.83
CA PHE A 160 17.90 3.99 -3.86
C PHE A 160 18.62 3.19 -2.78
N LYS A 161 18.07 3.16 -1.55
CA LYS A 161 18.65 2.34 -0.49
C LYS A 161 18.73 0.85 -0.84
N LYS A 162 17.81 0.32 -1.63
CA LYS A 162 17.81 -1.10 -2.06
C LYS A 162 18.71 -1.38 -3.25
N VAL A 163 19.06 -0.37 -4.02
CA VAL A 163 19.96 -0.51 -5.17
C VAL A 163 21.43 -0.45 -4.72
N ILE A 164 21.70 0.27 -3.62
CA ILE A 164 23.04 0.49 -3.10
C ILE A 164 23.43 -0.55 -2.03
N SER A 165 22.45 -1.26 -1.44
CA SER A 165 22.69 -2.35 -0.48
C SER A 165 22.73 -3.71 -1.16
#